data_4ac9242d86533a972b206503fd270a16
#
_entry.id   4ac9242d86533a972b206503fd270a16
#
_cell.length_a   1.000
_cell.length_b   1.000
_cell.length_c   1.000
_cell.angle_alpha   90.00
_cell.angle_beta   90.00
_cell.angle_gamma   90.00
#
_symmetry.space_group_name_H-M   'P 1'
#
loop_
_entity.id
_entity.type
_entity.pdbx_description
1 polymer ?
#
loop_
_entity_poly.entity_id
_entity_poly.type
_entity_poly.pdbx_seq_one_letter_code
_entity_poly.pdbx_strand_id
1 'polypeptide(L)'
;MEKLNYKIFFRDLIKSFRLKGFFRRFTPIVRERETFPFSKVSYGNSVKLQPDDGELKIWCTNDYLNMSHNQEVVDEMVSVINKVGTGSGGTRNISGTTPYHQNLEKALSEFHGREAALVFNSAYLANQTTIWTLCKALKNVCVFSDSLNHASLIQGIKNSNSECKIFDHNDLNHL
;
A
#
# COMPACT_ATOMS: atom_id res chain seq x y z
N MET A 1 -21.55 -14.89 33.71
CA MET A 1 -20.68 -14.69 32.56
C MET A 1 -19.30 -14.31 33.09
N GLU A 2 -18.30 -15.14 32.88
CA GLU A 2 -16.92 -14.85 33.28
C GLU A 2 -16.42 -13.63 32.49
N LYS A 3 -15.84 -12.67 33.19
CA LYS A 3 -15.33 -11.44 32.54
C LYS A 3 -14.11 -11.80 31.72
N LEU A 4 -14.16 -11.64 30.38
CA LEU A 4 -13.06 -11.92 29.48
C LEU A 4 -11.81 -11.10 29.90
N ASN A 5 -10.71 -11.80 30.18
CA ASN A 5 -9.44 -11.15 30.45
C ASN A 5 -8.70 -10.87 29.13
N TYR A 6 -8.88 -9.68 28.60
CA TYR A 6 -8.31 -9.27 27.30
C TYR A 6 -6.78 -9.41 27.23
N LYS A 7 -6.07 -9.18 28.35
CA LYS A 7 -4.61 -9.30 28.38
C LYS A 7 -4.16 -10.75 28.14
N ILE A 8 -4.83 -11.71 28.78
CA ILE A 8 -4.57 -13.13 28.57
C ILE A 8 -4.96 -13.52 27.15
N PHE A 9 -6.15 -13.15 26.73
CA PHE A 9 -6.66 -13.46 25.39
C PHE A 9 -5.71 -13.01 24.27
N PHE A 10 -5.31 -11.74 24.26
CA PHE A 10 -4.41 -11.22 23.21
C PHE A 10 -2.99 -11.79 23.30
N ARG A 11 -2.48 -12.05 24.50
CA ARG A 11 -1.18 -12.74 24.66
C ARG A 11 -1.21 -14.13 24.03
N ASP A 12 -2.25 -14.89 24.25
CA ASP A 12 -2.37 -16.25 23.75
C ASP A 12 -2.62 -16.25 22.23
N LEU A 13 -3.37 -15.29 21.73
CA LEU A 13 -3.54 -15.07 20.29
C LEU A 13 -2.20 -14.72 19.59
N ILE A 14 -1.41 -13.82 20.15
CA ILE A 14 -0.07 -13.49 19.63
C ILE A 14 0.85 -14.70 19.65
N LYS A 15 0.80 -15.50 20.73
CA LYS A 15 1.56 -16.75 20.82
C LYS A 15 1.17 -17.72 19.70
N SER A 16 -0.12 -17.87 19.41
CA SER A 16 -0.60 -18.72 18.33
C SER A 16 -0.09 -18.24 16.95
N PHE A 17 -0.09 -16.93 16.69
CA PHE A 17 0.46 -16.37 15.45
C PHE A 17 1.95 -16.62 15.30
N ARG A 18 2.72 -16.55 16.40
CA ARG A 18 4.16 -16.90 16.38
C ARG A 18 4.39 -18.37 16.05
N LEU A 19 3.62 -19.27 16.64
CA LEU A 19 3.72 -20.70 16.38
C LEU A 19 3.36 -21.08 14.93
N LYS A 20 2.38 -20.38 14.35
CA LYS A 20 1.93 -20.56 12.97
C LYS A 20 2.79 -19.84 11.93
N GLY A 21 3.81 -19.09 12.34
CA GLY A 21 4.64 -18.30 11.43
C GLY A 21 3.96 -17.04 10.85
N PHE A 22 2.78 -16.67 11.34
CA PHE A 22 2.04 -15.49 10.86
C PHE A 22 2.41 -14.19 11.58
N PHE A 23 3.22 -14.28 12.64
CA PHE A 23 3.66 -13.10 13.38
C PHE A 23 4.75 -12.36 12.62
N ARG A 24 4.42 -11.17 12.11
CA ARG A 24 5.37 -10.31 11.39
C ARG A 24 6.02 -9.32 12.34
N ARG A 25 7.32 -9.11 12.18
CA ARG A 25 8.08 -8.05 12.87
C ARG A 25 8.37 -6.93 11.88
N PHE A 26 8.21 -5.70 12.35
CA PHE A 26 8.64 -4.53 11.59
C PHE A 26 10.11 -4.27 11.91
N THR A 27 10.97 -4.49 10.93
CA THR A 27 12.41 -4.24 11.06
C THR A 27 12.70 -2.83 10.53
N PRO A 28 13.19 -1.90 11.38
CA PRO A 28 13.56 -0.57 10.92
C PRO A 28 14.78 -0.65 10.00
N ILE A 29 14.65 -0.14 8.79
CA ILE A 29 15.71 -0.13 7.78
C ILE A 29 16.02 1.32 7.43
N VAL A 30 17.30 1.71 7.51
CA VAL A 30 17.78 3.00 7.06
C VAL A 30 18.27 2.86 5.63
N ARG A 31 17.56 3.47 4.70
CA ARG A 31 17.87 3.50 3.28
C ARG A 31 18.60 4.79 2.98
N GLU A 32 19.92 4.74 3.03
CA GLU A 32 20.75 5.90 2.64
C GLU A 32 20.76 6.02 1.12
N ARG A 33 20.60 7.23 0.62
CA ARG A 33 20.47 7.50 -0.81
C ARG A 33 21.71 7.08 -1.61
N GLU A 34 22.92 7.37 -1.06
CA GLU A 34 24.17 7.13 -1.76
C GLU A 34 24.58 5.66 -1.82
N THR A 35 24.11 4.84 -0.90
CA THR A 35 24.50 3.43 -0.79
C THR A 35 23.44 2.45 -1.23
N PHE A 36 22.23 2.92 -1.61
CA PHE A 36 21.18 2.02 -2.08
C PHE A 36 21.66 1.13 -3.26
N PRO A 37 21.39 -0.18 -3.29
CA PRO A 37 20.45 -0.94 -2.45
C PRO A 37 21.01 -1.45 -1.12
N PHE A 38 22.20 -1.06 -0.73
CA PHE A 38 22.74 -1.40 0.58
C PHE A 38 22.11 -0.50 1.64
N SER A 39 21.76 -1.09 2.78
CA SER A 39 21.03 -0.42 3.85
C SER A 39 21.49 -0.94 5.19
N LYS A 40 21.34 -0.09 6.21
CA LYS A 40 21.62 -0.47 7.59
C LYS A 40 20.32 -0.80 8.31
N VAL A 41 20.34 -1.85 9.13
CA VAL A 41 19.24 -2.12 10.04
C VAL A 41 19.46 -1.26 11.29
N SER A 42 18.49 -0.40 11.58
CA SER A 42 18.51 0.41 12.81
C SER A 42 17.82 -0.37 13.93
N TYR A 43 18.57 -0.75 14.92
CA TYR A 43 18.02 -1.28 16.17
C TYR A 43 18.02 -0.16 17.21
N GLY A 44 16.83 0.25 17.67
CA GLY A 44 16.73 1.04 18.90
C GLY A 44 17.47 0.31 20.02
N ASN A 45 17.91 1.03 21.04
CA ASN A 45 18.87 0.67 22.09
C ASN A 45 18.72 -0.72 22.77
N SER A 46 17.88 -1.62 22.30
CA SER A 46 17.51 -2.84 23.04
C SER A 46 17.47 -4.15 22.24
N VAL A 47 17.78 -4.18 20.95
CA VAL A 47 17.71 -5.46 20.19
C VAL A 47 18.97 -5.65 19.35
N LYS A 48 19.87 -6.46 19.86
CA LYS A 48 20.95 -7.05 19.07
C LYS A 48 20.34 -8.16 18.22
N LEU A 49 20.12 -7.92 16.93
CA LEU A 49 20.09 -8.97 15.94
C LEU A 49 21.49 -9.00 15.32
N GLN A 50 22.14 -10.13 15.42
CA GLN A 50 23.33 -10.37 14.64
C GLN A 50 22.90 -10.67 13.20
N PRO A 51 23.37 -9.89 12.26
CA PRO A 51 24.17 -10.43 11.19
C PRO A 51 25.57 -9.78 11.24
N ASP A 52 26.53 -10.49 10.75
CA ASP A 52 27.86 -9.98 10.52
C ASP A 52 27.78 -8.65 9.79
N ASP A 53 28.29 -7.58 10.42
CA ASP A 53 28.53 -6.23 9.89
C ASP A 53 27.32 -5.31 9.58
N GLY A 54 26.11 -5.65 9.89
CA GLY A 54 24.97 -4.71 9.87
C GLY A 54 24.53 -4.19 8.49
N GLU A 55 25.11 -4.67 7.41
CA GLU A 55 24.76 -4.29 6.04
C GLU A 55 23.69 -5.24 5.47
N LEU A 56 22.61 -4.65 4.96
CA LEU A 56 21.49 -5.37 4.35
C LEU A 56 21.34 -4.94 2.89
N LYS A 57 21.24 -5.89 1.97
CA LYS A 57 20.89 -5.59 0.59
C LYS A 57 19.40 -5.73 0.37
N ILE A 58 18.75 -4.65 -0.07
CA ILE A 58 17.31 -4.62 -0.30
C ILE A 58 16.99 -5.16 -1.70
N TRP A 59 16.27 -6.30 -1.72
CA TRP A 59 15.76 -6.91 -2.96
C TRP A 59 14.26 -6.67 -3.16
N CYS A 60 13.58 -6.20 -2.13
CA CYS A 60 12.12 -6.08 -2.05
C CYS A 60 11.75 -4.62 -1.84
N THR A 61 11.33 -3.94 -2.91
CA THR A 61 10.92 -2.53 -2.88
C THR A 61 9.83 -2.28 -3.92
N ASN A 62 8.94 -1.31 -3.66
CA ASN A 62 7.99 -0.79 -4.65
C ASN A 62 8.58 0.34 -5.49
N ASP A 63 9.76 0.83 -5.14
CA ASP A 63 10.51 1.86 -5.88
C ASP A 63 11.38 1.18 -6.95
N TYR A 64 10.75 0.59 -7.96
CA TYR A 64 11.41 -0.24 -8.98
C TYR A 64 12.46 0.50 -9.79
N LEU A 65 12.27 1.80 -10.02
CA LEU A 65 13.16 2.64 -10.81
C LEU A 65 14.08 3.49 -9.94
N ASN A 66 14.05 3.31 -8.61
CA ASN A 66 14.81 4.10 -7.65
C ASN A 66 14.56 5.62 -7.76
N MET A 67 13.35 6.00 -8.16
CA MET A 67 13.00 7.40 -8.38
C MET A 67 12.94 8.21 -7.06
N SER A 68 12.71 7.55 -5.93
CA SER A 68 12.78 8.22 -4.62
C SER A 68 14.16 8.80 -4.30
N HIS A 69 15.21 8.35 -4.98
CA HIS A 69 16.58 8.82 -4.84
C HIS A 69 17.07 9.70 -6.01
N ASN A 70 16.25 9.89 -7.01
CA ASN A 70 16.58 10.75 -8.16
C ASN A 70 16.72 12.21 -7.71
N GLN A 71 17.82 12.87 -8.13
CA GLN A 71 18.14 14.23 -7.66
C GLN A 71 17.08 15.24 -8.10
N GLU A 72 16.62 15.18 -9.34
CA GLU A 72 15.61 16.10 -9.87
C GLU A 72 14.28 15.99 -9.11
N VAL A 73 13.86 14.75 -8.78
CA VAL A 73 12.65 14.51 -7.98
C VAL A 73 12.80 15.06 -6.56
N VAL A 74 13.96 14.86 -5.95
CA VAL A 74 14.24 15.38 -4.60
C VAL A 74 14.25 16.90 -4.59
N ASP A 75 14.92 17.54 -5.56
CA ASP A 75 15.03 19.00 -5.65
C ASP A 75 13.66 19.65 -5.90
N GLU A 76 12.83 19.07 -6.77
CA GLU A 76 11.48 19.54 -6.98
C GLU A 76 10.62 19.39 -5.71
N MET A 77 10.72 18.25 -5.02
CA MET A 77 10.00 18.04 -3.76
C MET A 77 10.40 19.07 -2.71
N VAL A 78 11.70 19.37 -2.56
CA VAL A 78 12.20 20.38 -1.64
C VAL A 78 11.69 21.77 -2.03
N SER A 79 11.72 22.12 -3.30
CA SER A 79 11.18 23.37 -3.84
C SER A 79 9.70 23.56 -3.49
N VAL A 80 8.90 22.53 -3.72
CA VAL A 80 7.46 22.55 -3.42
C VAL A 80 7.20 22.67 -1.91
N ILE A 81 7.93 21.92 -1.09
CA ILE A 81 7.80 22.00 0.38
C ILE A 81 8.10 23.40 0.88
N ASN A 82 9.15 24.05 0.39
CA ASN A 82 9.49 25.41 0.78
C ASN A 82 8.42 26.45 0.37
N LYS A 83 7.68 26.17 -0.71
CA LYS A 83 6.65 27.07 -1.24
C LYS A 83 5.29 26.90 -0.56
N VAL A 84 4.87 25.67 -0.29
CA VAL A 84 3.47 25.37 0.12
C VAL A 84 3.37 24.51 1.40
N GLY A 85 4.49 24.09 1.98
CA GLY A 85 4.51 23.22 3.16
C GLY A 85 4.37 21.74 2.82
N THR A 86 4.16 20.92 3.84
CA THR A 86 4.27 19.45 3.76
C THR A 86 2.94 18.72 3.60
N GLY A 87 1.82 19.43 3.51
CA GLY A 87 0.52 18.76 3.45
C GLY A 87 -0.56 19.57 2.76
N SER A 88 -1.61 18.90 2.32
CA SER A 88 -2.74 19.51 1.61
C SER A 88 -3.77 20.17 2.52
N GLY A 89 -3.68 19.98 3.83
CA GLY A 89 -4.52 20.63 4.84
C GLY A 89 -5.97 20.14 4.94
N GLY A 90 -6.40 19.21 4.10
CA GLY A 90 -7.76 18.70 4.12
C GLY A 90 -8.02 17.52 3.18
N THR A 91 -9.28 17.07 3.17
CA THR A 91 -9.72 16.07 2.21
C THR A 91 -9.91 16.70 0.82
N ARG A 92 -9.76 15.90 -0.23
CA ARG A 92 -9.78 16.38 -1.62
C ARG A 92 -11.08 17.08 -2.02
N ASN A 93 -12.20 16.62 -1.50
CA ASN A 93 -13.52 17.17 -1.83
C ASN A 93 -13.89 18.44 -1.04
N ILE A 94 -13.09 18.87 -0.09
CA ILE A 94 -13.34 20.10 0.70
C ILE A 94 -12.26 21.15 0.38
N SER A 95 -11.03 20.97 0.87
CA SER A 95 -9.95 21.95 0.75
C SER A 95 -8.58 21.34 0.39
N GLY A 96 -8.51 20.02 0.26
CA GLY A 96 -7.25 19.30 0.07
C GLY A 96 -6.84 19.05 -1.39
N THR A 97 -7.65 19.45 -2.38
CA THR A 97 -7.23 19.37 -3.78
C THR A 97 -6.34 20.55 -4.12
N THR A 98 -5.10 20.26 -4.47
CA THR A 98 -4.10 21.25 -4.85
C THR A 98 -3.81 21.19 -6.35
N PRO A 99 -3.19 22.22 -6.96
CA PRO A 99 -2.74 22.16 -8.34
C PRO A 99 -1.81 20.98 -8.64
N TYR A 100 -1.03 20.51 -7.65
CA TYR A 100 -0.15 19.35 -7.82
C TYR A 100 -0.93 18.05 -8.05
N HIS A 101 -2.07 17.86 -7.38
CA HIS A 101 -2.98 16.74 -7.65
C HIS A 101 -3.50 16.77 -9.08
N GLN A 102 -4.00 17.94 -9.52
CA GLN A 102 -4.57 18.12 -10.86
C GLN A 102 -3.53 17.91 -11.95
N ASN A 103 -2.33 18.46 -11.77
CA ASN A 103 -1.23 18.32 -12.72
C ASN A 103 -0.77 16.85 -12.82
N LEU A 104 -0.68 16.14 -11.69
CA LEU A 104 -0.34 14.72 -11.68
C LEU A 104 -1.42 13.88 -12.38
N GLU A 105 -2.69 14.11 -12.09
CA GLU A 105 -3.80 13.40 -12.73
C GLU A 105 -3.82 13.65 -14.25
N LYS A 106 -3.59 14.90 -14.66
CA LYS A 106 -3.45 15.24 -16.09
C LYS A 106 -2.28 14.51 -16.73
N ALA A 107 -1.09 14.58 -16.15
CA ALA A 107 0.09 13.91 -16.68
C ALA A 107 -0.08 12.39 -16.77
N LEU A 108 -0.72 11.77 -15.78
CA LEU A 108 -1.02 10.33 -15.79
C LEU A 108 -2.03 9.96 -16.87
N SER A 109 -3.09 10.76 -17.05
CA SER A 109 -4.09 10.51 -18.09
C SER A 109 -3.48 10.60 -19.49
N GLU A 110 -2.65 11.61 -19.74
CA GLU A 110 -1.92 11.79 -21.00
C GLU A 110 -0.94 10.63 -21.24
N PHE A 111 -0.12 10.28 -20.25
CA PHE A 111 0.84 9.18 -20.33
C PHE A 111 0.20 7.84 -20.66
N HIS A 112 -0.97 7.55 -20.07
CA HIS A 112 -1.70 6.30 -20.30
C HIS A 112 -2.70 6.37 -21.46
N GLY A 113 -2.83 7.49 -22.16
CA GLY A 113 -3.79 7.68 -23.24
C GLY A 113 -5.23 7.48 -22.77
N ARG A 114 -5.58 8.00 -21.59
CA ARG A 114 -6.93 7.91 -21.00
C ARG A 114 -7.56 9.29 -20.86
N GLU A 115 -8.89 9.32 -20.82
CA GLU A 115 -9.65 10.58 -20.69
C GLU A 115 -9.38 11.29 -19.35
N ALA A 116 -9.18 10.52 -18.29
CA ALA A 116 -8.94 11.03 -16.94
C ALA A 116 -8.12 10.05 -16.08
N ALA A 117 -7.55 10.57 -15.02
CA ALA A 117 -6.94 9.81 -13.94
C ALA A 117 -7.40 10.35 -12.59
N LEU A 118 -7.39 9.51 -11.57
CA LEU A 118 -7.69 9.89 -10.20
C LEU A 118 -6.62 9.32 -9.26
N VAL A 119 -6.01 10.20 -8.47
CA VAL A 119 -4.99 9.83 -7.48
C VAL A 119 -5.61 9.51 -6.14
N PHE A 120 -5.16 8.42 -5.54
CA PHE A 120 -5.52 7.95 -4.20
C PHE A 120 -4.32 7.93 -3.27
N ASN A 121 -4.55 7.91 -1.97
CA ASN A 121 -3.49 7.85 -0.95
C ASN A 121 -2.68 6.55 -1.00
N SER A 122 -3.24 5.49 -1.56
CA SER A 122 -2.55 4.22 -1.76
C SER A 122 -3.22 3.39 -2.85
N ALA A 123 -2.45 2.48 -3.47
CA ALA A 123 -2.98 1.51 -4.42
C ALA A 123 -4.04 0.59 -3.77
N TYR A 124 -3.90 0.30 -2.48
CA TYR A 124 -4.90 -0.49 -1.74
C TYR A 124 -6.27 0.20 -1.76
N LEU A 125 -6.32 1.49 -1.40
CA LEU A 125 -7.56 2.27 -1.42
C LEU A 125 -8.08 2.49 -2.83
N ALA A 126 -7.20 2.69 -3.81
CA ALA A 126 -7.60 2.81 -5.22
C ALA A 126 -8.36 1.56 -5.67
N ASN A 127 -7.79 0.37 -5.49
CA ASN A 127 -8.42 -0.89 -5.85
C ASN A 127 -9.74 -1.12 -5.10
N GLN A 128 -9.69 -0.99 -3.77
CA GLN A 128 -10.86 -1.24 -2.92
C GLN A 128 -12.02 -0.30 -3.26
N THR A 129 -11.76 0.99 -3.36
CA THR A 129 -12.80 2.00 -3.58
C THR A 129 -13.36 1.93 -5.00
N THR A 130 -12.51 1.71 -6.00
CA THR A 130 -12.93 1.60 -7.40
C THR A 130 -13.86 0.41 -7.59
N ILE A 131 -13.44 -0.80 -7.17
CA ILE A 131 -14.27 -2.00 -7.30
C ILE A 131 -15.59 -1.83 -6.54
N TRP A 132 -15.52 -1.39 -5.28
CA TRP A 132 -16.72 -1.17 -4.48
C TRP A 132 -17.69 -0.19 -5.12
N THR A 133 -17.19 0.95 -5.58
CA THR A 133 -18.04 2.02 -6.15
C THR A 133 -18.65 1.58 -7.47
N LEU A 134 -17.88 0.97 -8.36
CA LEU A 134 -18.39 0.49 -9.65
C LEU A 134 -19.44 -0.60 -9.46
N CYS A 135 -19.16 -1.59 -8.64
CA CYS A 135 -20.11 -2.68 -8.38
C CYS A 135 -21.40 -2.22 -7.70
N LYS A 136 -21.33 -1.15 -6.88
CA LYS A 136 -22.55 -0.55 -6.30
C LYS A 136 -23.33 0.32 -7.28
N ALA A 137 -22.65 1.02 -8.17
CA ALA A 137 -23.30 1.88 -9.15
C ALA A 137 -23.99 1.09 -10.27
N LEU A 138 -23.42 -0.03 -10.64
CA LEU A 138 -23.96 -0.93 -11.66
C LEU A 138 -24.97 -1.89 -11.06
N LYS A 139 -26.07 -2.16 -11.77
CA LYS A 139 -27.09 -3.13 -11.35
C LYS A 139 -26.72 -4.54 -11.85
N ASN A 140 -27.01 -5.54 -11.04
CA ASN A 140 -26.87 -6.97 -11.42
C ASN A 140 -25.44 -7.34 -11.86
N VAL A 141 -24.45 -6.88 -11.12
CA VAL A 141 -23.04 -7.18 -11.38
C VAL A 141 -22.66 -8.53 -10.75
N CYS A 142 -22.03 -9.39 -11.54
CA CYS A 142 -21.28 -10.54 -11.07
C CYS A 142 -19.80 -10.31 -11.31
N VAL A 143 -18.97 -10.49 -10.29
CA VAL A 143 -17.53 -10.31 -10.36
C VAL A 143 -16.86 -11.67 -10.45
N PHE A 144 -16.08 -11.91 -11.50
CA PHE A 144 -15.21 -13.07 -11.59
C PHE A 144 -13.85 -12.69 -11.01
N SER A 145 -13.42 -13.41 -9.98
CA SER A 145 -12.21 -13.08 -9.22
C SER A 145 -11.24 -14.25 -9.23
N ASP A 146 -10.00 -13.99 -9.64
CA ASP A 146 -8.93 -14.96 -9.51
C ASP A 146 -8.68 -15.31 -8.03
N SER A 147 -8.43 -16.58 -7.72
CA SER A 147 -8.24 -17.09 -6.36
C SER A 147 -7.03 -16.49 -5.65
N LEU A 148 -6.03 -15.98 -6.39
CA LEU A 148 -4.83 -15.33 -5.85
C LEU A 148 -4.84 -13.81 -6.00
N ASN A 149 -6.00 -13.20 -6.24
CA ASN A 149 -6.10 -11.74 -6.29
C ASN A 149 -5.58 -11.06 -5.02
N HIS A 150 -5.02 -9.87 -5.20
CA HIS A 150 -4.56 -9.05 -4.09
C HIS A 150 -5.69 -8.73 -3.10
N ALA A 151 -5.36 -8.69 -1.82
CA ALA A 151 -6.32 -8.46 -0.73
C ALA A 151 -7.21 -7.20 -0.91
N SER A 152 -6.69 -6.15 -1.56
CA SER A 152 -7.46 -4.92 -1.83
C SER A 152 -8.60 -5.13 -2.82
N LEU A 153 -8.41 -5.97 -3.85
CA LEU A 153 -9.45 -6.33 -4.80
C LEU A 153 -10.52 -7.18 -4.12
N ILE A 154 -10.10 -8.20 -3.38
CA ILE A 154 -10.99 -9.05 -2.58
C ILE A 154 -11.84 -8.21 -1.61
N GLN A 155 -11.22 -7.22 -0.94
CA GLN A 155 -11.94 -6.36 0.00
C GLN A 155 -12.92 -5.43 -0.71
N GLY A 156 -12.57 -4.91 -1.89
CA GLY A 156 -13.48 -4.10 -2.71
C GLY A 156 -14.73 -4.88 -3.13
N ILE A 157 -14.55 -6.12 -3.57
CA ILE A 157 -15.64 -7.03 -3.94
C ILE A 157 -16.53 -7.32 -2.73
N LYS A 158 -15.96 -7.70 -1.59
CA LYS A 158 -16.71 -7.95 -0.35
C LYS A 158 -17.52 -6.74 0.10
N ASN A 159 -16.96 -5.55 0.03
CA ASN A 159 -17.65 -4.32 0.44
C ASN A 159 -18.82 -3.96 -0.49
N SER A 160 -18.77 -4.40 -1.74
CA SER A 160 -19.84 -4.14 -2.71
C SER A 160 -21.11 -4.98 -2.47
N ASN A 161 -20.96 -6.11 -1.79
CA ASN A 161 -22.00 -7.15 -1.65
C ASN A 161 -22.51 -7.71 -3.01
N SER A 162 -21.72 -7.57 -4.06
CA SER A 162 -22.06 -8.13 -5.37
C SER A 162 -21.82 -9.64 -5.41
N GLU A 163 -22.50 -10.33 -6.31
CA GLU A 163 -22.21 -11.73 -6.59
C GLU A 163 -20.74 -11.87 -7.02
N CYS A 164 -20.03 -12.84 -6.45
CA CYS A 164 -18.64 -13.11 -6.79
C CYS A 164 -18.44 -14.59 -7.06
N LYS A 165 -17.84 -14.90 -8.19
CA LYS A 165 -17.39 -16.25 -8.57
C LYS A 165 -15.87 -16.27 -8.59
N ILE A 166 -15.30 -17.19 -7.82
CA ILE A 166 -13.85 -17.33 -7.71
C ILE A 166 -13.42 -18.45 -8.64
N PHE A 167 -12.43 -18.18 -9.49
CA PHE A 167 -11.82 -19.18 -10.36
C PHE A 167 -10.37 -19.45 -9.98
N ASP A 168 -9.85 -20.60 -10.36
CA ASP A 168 -8.50 -21.02 -10.06
C ASP A 168 -7.47 -20.14 -10.78
N HIS A 169 -6.34 -19.90 -10.13
CA HIS A 169 -5.34 -18.96 -10.61
C HIS A 169 -4.86 -19.30 -12.03
N ASN A 170 -5.02 -18.33 -12.92
CA ASN A 170 -4.68 -18.44 -14.35
C ASN A 170 -5.37 -19.60 -15.11
N ASP A 171 -6.47 -20.16 -14.60
CA ASP A 171 -7.20 -21.20 -15.25
C ASP A 171 -8.38 -20.63 -16.08
N LEU A 172 -8.17 -20.51 -17.39
CA LEU A 172 -9.18 -20.01 -18.34
C LEU A 172 -10.31 -21.02 -18.59
N ASN A 173 -10.07 -22.32 -18.31
CA ASN A 173 -11.11 -23.33 -18.47
C ASN A 173 -12.08 -23.34 -17.28
N HIS A 174 -11.59 -22.92 -16.11
CA HIS A 174 -12.43 -22.77 -14.93
C HIS A 174 -13.22 -21.45 -14.95
N LEU A 175 -12.69 -20.38 -15.60
CA LEU A 175 -13.37 -19.10 -15.78
C LEU A 175 -14.55 -19.22 -16.74
#